data_41d4a322148958412b270b332be1d9b6
#
_entry.id   41d4a322148958412b270b332be1d9b6
#
_cell.length_a   1.000
_cell.length_b   1.000
_cell.length_c   1.000
_cell.angle_alpha   90.00
_cell.angle_beta   90.00
_cell.angle_gamma   90.00
#
_symmetry.space_group_name_H-M   'P 1'
#
loop_
_entity.id
_entity.type
_entity.pdbx_description
1 polymer ?
#
loop_
_entity_poly.entity_id
_entity_poly.type
_entity_poly.pdbx_seq_one_letter_code
_entity_poly.pdbx_strand_id
1 'polypeptide(L)'
;MDEEQATAAADPIDVLFTYHAPEGDQPRRYVEIREAGKELARKIHELCESGPDRTAAIRKVREAVMTANASIATKNAAAHYR
;
A
#
# COMPACT_ATOMS: atom_id res chain seq x y z
N MET A 1 29.35 2.71 8.02
CA MET A 1 28.56 2.64 6.90
C MET A 1 28.75 3.83 6.08
N ASP A 2 28.90 3.64 4.87
CA ASP A 2 29.23 4.74 4.09
C ASP A 2 28.17 5.03 3.10
N GLU A 3 28.36 5.94 2.28
CA GLU A 3 27.49 6.36 1.34
C GLU A 3 27.14 5.32 0.38
N GLU A 4 28.04 4.50 0.05
CA GLU A 4 27.84 3.46 -0.78
C GLU A 4 26.87 2.53 -0.29
N GLN A 5 26.93 2.27 0.98
CA GLN A 5 26.01 1.38 1.60
C GLN A 5 24.65 1.95 1.56
N ALA A 6 24.52 3.22 1.77
CA ALA A 6 23.23 3.86 1.76
C ALA A 6 22.66 3.73 0.38
N THR A 7 23.48 3.84 -0.64
CA THR A 7 23.01 3.75 -1.98
C THR A 7 22.65 2.32 -2.29
N ALA A 8 23.41 1.41 -1.79
CA ALA A 8 23.17 0.02 -2.02
C ALA A 8 21.86 -0.35 -1.40
N ALA A 9 21.47 0.37 -0.36
CA ALA A 9 20.25 0.08 0.31
C ALA A 9 19.10 0.39 -0.62
N ALA A 10 19.40 0.94 -1.78
CA ALA A 10 18.36 1.20 -2.74
C ALA A 10 17.96 -0.11 -3.44
N ASP A 11 18.50 -1.24 -3.06
CA ASP A 11 18.08 -2.54 -3.53
C ASP A 11 16.58 -2.60 -3.33
N PRO A 12 15.78 -2.80 -4.38
CA PRO A 12 14.33 -2.81 -4.27
C PRO A 12 13.78 -3.82 -3.28
N ILE A 13 14.44 -4.95 -3.15
CA ILE A 13 13.98 -5.98 -2.23
C ILE A 13 14.12 -5.48 -0.78
N ASP A 14 15.23 -4.87 -0.46
CA ASP A 14 15.45 -4.35 0.86
C ASP A 14 14.44 -3.25 1.17
N VAL A 15 14.16 -2.38 0.23
CA VAL A 15 13.22 -1.30 0.43
C VAL A 15 11.83 -1.84 0.73
N LEU A 16 11.41 -2.86 0.00
CA LEU A 16 10.08 -3.43 0.19
C LEU A 16 9.90 -4.10 1.55
N PHE A 17 10.98 -4.57 2.13
CA PHE A 17 10.89 -5.28 3.40
C PHE A 17 11.49 -4.56 4.60
N THR A 18 11.72 -3.26 4.46
CA THR A 18 12.23 -2.46 5.56
C THR A 18 11.09 -1.59 6.08
N TYR A 19 11.02 -1.41 7.38
CA TYR A 19 10.03 -0.54 7.97
C TYR A 19 10.37 0.91 7.64
N HIS A 20 9.37 1.66 7.23
CA HIS A 20 9.54 3.07 6.94
C HIS A 20 8.61 3.87 7.85
N ALA A 21 9.17 4.63 8.75
CA ALA A 21 8.37 5.45 9.65
C ALA A 21 7.66 6.54 8.85
N PRO A 22 6.42 6.83 9.16
CA PRO A 22 5.69 7.87 8.43
C PRO A 22 6.34 9.23 8.60
N GLU A 23 6.34 10.04 7.55
CA GLU A 23 6.89 11.37 7.60
C GLU A 23 6.01 12.34 6.85
N GLY A 24 6.14 13.60 7.19
CA GLY A 24 5.41 14.67 6.50
C GLY A 24 3.92 14.44 6.49
N ASP A 25 3.32 14.52 5.33
CA ASP A 25 1.89 14.37 5.20
C ASP A 25 1.49 12.91 4.96
N GLN A 26 2.41 11.96 5.07
CA GLN A 26 2.10 10.57 4.84
C GLN A 26 0.98 10.04 5.72
N PRO A 27 0.93 10.37 7.04
CA PRO A 27 -0.17 9.86 7.85
C PRO A 27 -1.54 10.28 7.32
N ARG A 28 -1.67 11.51 6.81
CA ARG A 28 -2.93 11.98 6.26
C ARG A 28 -3.26 11.19 5.01
N ARG A 29 -2.28 10.96 4.16
CA ARG A 29 -2.50 10.23 2.92
C ARG A 29 -2.89 8.78 3.17
N TYR A 30 -2.31 8.15 4.19
CA TYR A 30 -2.67 6.80 4.56
C TYR A 30 -4.13 6.73 4.97
N VAL A 31 -4.57 7.70 5.77
CA VAL A 31 -5.96 7.72 6.23
C VAL A 31 -6.91 7.93 5.06
N GLU A 32 -6.57 8.83 4.17
CA GLU A 32 -7.42 9.14 3.03
C GLU A 32 -7.62 7.91 2.13
N ILE A 33 -6.56 7.19 1.86
CA ILE A 33 -6.63 5.99 1.04
C ILE A 33 -7.44 4.90 1.76
N ARG A 34 -7.18 4.74 3.04
CA ARG A 34 -7.88 3.71 3.82
C ARG A 34 -9.38 3.97 3.88
N GLU A 35 -9.76 5.23 4.07
CA GLU A 35 -11.18 5.57 4.14
C GLU A 35 -11.87 5.37 2.80
N ALA A 36 -11.19 5.71 1.70
CA ALA A 36 -11.74 5.50 0.38
C ALA A 36 -11.94 4.00 0.10
N GLY A 37 -10.97 3.18 0.52
CA GLY A 37 -11.08 1.74 0.36
C GLY A 37 -12.23 1.17 1.16
N LYS A 38 -12.40 1.66 2.39
CA LYS A 38 -13.47 1.21 3.25
C LYS A 38 -14.81 1.52 2.63
N GLU A 39 -14.95 2.69 2.05
CA GLU A 39 -16.18 3.08 1.42
C GLU A 39 -16.48 2.22 0.21
N LEU A 40 -15.49 1.93 -0.62
CA LEU A 40 -15.69 1.07 -1.77
C LEU A 40 -16.06 -0.33 -1.31
N ALA A 41 -15.42 -0.85 -0.27
CA ALA A 41 -15.72 -2.17 0.24
C ALA A 41 -17.17 -2.26 0.73
N ARG A 42 -17.66 -1.19 1.35
CA ARG A 42 -19.05 -1.16 1.80
C ARG A 42 -20.02 -1.19 0.64
N LYS A 43 -19.72 -0.44 -0.42
CA LYS A 43 -20.57 -0.43 -1.59
C LYS A 43 -20.60 -1.81 -2.24
N ILE A 44 -19.47 -2.46 -2.31
CA ILE A 44 -19.40 -3.81 -2.86
C ILE A 44 -20.25 -4.75 -2.02
N HIS A 45 -20.15 -4.63 -0.70
CA HIS A 45 -20.91 -5.47 0.19
C HIS A 45 -22.41 -5.26 0.02
N GLU A 46 -22.82 -4.03 -0.18
CA GLU A 46 -24.23 -3.69 -0.33
C GLU A 46 -24.82 -4.02 -1.68
N LEU A 47 -24.07 -3.80 -2.72
CA LEU A 47 -24.59 -3.89 -4.08
C LEU A 47 -24.34 -5.21 -4.79
N CYS A 48 -23.46 -6.03 -4.27
CA CYS A 48 -23.11 -7.29 -4.91
C CYS A 48 -23.76 -8.47 -4.20
N GLU A 49 -24.03 -9.52 -4.95
CA GLU A 49 -24.63 -10.71 -4.37
C GLU A 49 -23.65 -11.41 -3.43
N SER A 50 -24.14 -11.99 -2.37
CA SER A 50 -23.31 -12.72 -1.43
C SER A 50 -22.71 -13.93 -2.14
N GLY A 51 -21.44 -14.15 -1.93
CA GLY A 51 -20.77 -15.30 -2.53
C GLY A 51 -19.28 -15.08 -2.70
N PRO A 52 -18.61 -16.01 -3.33
CA PRO A 52 -17.15 -15.97 -3.44
C PRO A 52 -16.61 -14.74 -4.15
N ASP A 53 -17.33 -14.27 -5.16
CA ASP A 53 -16.85 -13.11 -5.92
C ASP A 53 -16.92 -11.83 -5.10
N ARG A 54 -17.97 -11.67 -4.29
CA ARG A 54 -18.07 -10.49 -3.43
C ARG A 54 -16.96 -10.51 -2.40
N THR A 55 -16.72 -11.67 -1.79
CA THR A 55 -15.67 -11.83 -0.80
C THR A 55 -14.31 -11.53 -1.44
N ALA A 56 -14.08 -12.04 -2.64
CA ALA A 56 -12.82 -11.82 -3.33
C ALA A 56 -12.64 -10.35 -3.69
N ALA A 57 -13.72 -9.69 -4.10
CA ALA A 57 -13.64 -8.28 -4.46
C ALA A 57 -13.24 -7.42 -3.27
N ILE A 58 -13.84 -7.68 -2.10
CA ILE A 58 -13.52 -6.94 -0.89
C ILE A 58 -12.06 -7.17 -0.51
N ARG A 59 -11.58 -8.42 -0.65
CA ARG A 59 -10.20 -8.72 -0.36
C ARG A 59 -9.26 -7.95 -1.27
N LYS A 60 -9.62 -7.81 -2.56
CA LYS A 60 -8.79 -7.10 -3.49
C LYS A 60 -8.74 -5.60 -3.18
N VAL A 61 -9.83 -5.03 -2.66
CA VAL A 61 -9.83 -3.65 -2.24
C VAL A 61 -8.84 -3.48 -1.08
N ARG A 62 -8.85 -4.43 -0.15
CA ARG A 62 -7.94 -4.38 0.98
C ARG A 62 -6.50 -4.46 0.50
N GLU A 63 -6.22 -5.32 -0.46
CA GLU A 63 -4.90 -5.46 -1.03
C GLU A 63 -4.47 -4.18 -1.75
N ALA A 64 -5.42 -3.54 -2.45
CA ALA A 64 -5.12 -2.31 -3.15
C ALA A 64 -4.72 -1.22 -2.16
N VAL A 65 -5.42 -1.13 -1.03
CA VAL A 65 -5.11 -0.14 -0.01
C VAL A 65 -3.71 -0.40 0.56
N MET A 66 -3.41 -1.66 0.86
CA MET A 66 -2.12 -2.02 1.41
C MET A 66 -1.00 -1.70 0.43
N THR A 67 -1.21 -2.00 -0.84
CA THR A 67 -0.21 -1.75 -1.86
C THR A 67 -0.03 -0.25 -2.09
N ALA A 68 -1.13 0.50 -2.08
CA ALA A 68 -1.05 1.94 -2.24
C ALA A 68 -0.28 2.58 -1.07
N ASN A 69 -0.54 2.09 0.15
CA ASN A 69 0.15 2.60 1.31
C ASN A 69 1.65 2.27 1.24
N ALA A 70 1.98 1.11 0.70
CA ALA A 70 3.38 0.74 0.53
C ALA A 70 4.07 1.71 -0.44
N SER A 71 3.35 2.13 -1.48
CA SER A 71 3.88 3.08 -2.44
C SER A 71 4.23 4.40 -1.75
N ILE A 72 3.36 4.85 -0.84
CA ILE A 72 3.59 6.08 -0.09
C ILE A 72 4.78 5.90 0.84
N ALA A 73 4.83 4.78 1.55
CA ALA A 73 5.90 4.52 2.52
C ALA A 73 7.26 4.47 1.87
N THR A 74 7.36 3.83 0.71
CA THR A 74 8.64 3.68 0.05
C THR A 74 8.96 4.84 -0.87
N LYS A 75 7.99 5.75 -1.08
CA LYS A 75 8.13 6.89 -1.97
C LYS A 75 8.54 6.46 -3.36
N ASN A 76 8.05 5.29 -3.76
CA ASN A 76 8.38 4.70 -5.04
C ASN A 76 9.87 4.39 -5.18
N ALA A 77 10.55 4.22 -4.05
CA ALA A 77 11.97 3.92 -4.08
C ALA A 77 12.24 2.58 -4.74
N ALA A 78 11.25 1.71 -4.83
CA ALA A 78 11.39 0.42 -5.47
C ALA A 78 10.83 0.43 -6.90
N ALA A 79 10.81 1.60 -7.53
CA ALA A 79 10.21 1.76 -8.84
C ALA A 79 10.82 0.88 -9.93
N HIS A 80 12.05 0.49 -9.76
CA HIS A 80 12.70 -0.33 -10.77
C HIS A 80 12.51 -1.84 -10.57
N TYR A 81 11.81 -2.22 -9.51
CA TYR A 81 11.59 -3.63 -9.27
C TYR A 81 10.44 -4.07 -10.16
N ARG A 82 10.62 -5.05 -10.97
CA ARG A 82 9.56 -5.51 -11.84
C ARG A 82 9.52 -7.01 -11.88
#